data_a163c581ce5bbb71b94f504e1571d278
#
_entry.id   a163c581ce5bbb71b94f504e1571d278
#
_cell.length_a   1.000
_cell.length_b   1.000
_cell.length_c   1.000
_cell.angle_alpha   90.00
_cell.angle_beta   90.00
_cell.angle_gamma   90.00
#
_symmetry.space_group_name_H-M   'P 1'
#
loop_
_entity.id
_entity.type
_entity.pdbx_description
1 polymer ?
#
loop_
_entity_poly.entity_id
_entity_poly.type
_entity_poly.pdbx_seq_one_letter_code
_entity_poly.pdbx_strand_id
1 'polypeptide(L)'
;MVKEKLQYISQGNTKEEQELNIYRALDAGVKWVQVRWKNAPGKELFELCEKSKLQCTEYGAICIINDHIHLAELVDADGVHLGLDDGTITEARQILGPEKIIGGTANTLEDVLQRIDESCDYIGLGPLRYTPTKEKLSPVLGFEGYQQLIRDLEKRSVKIPAIYAIGGVRLEDVELLQKIGIHGVAVSGQITGRPSVVNEFIKSFK
;
A
#
# COMPACT_ATOMS: atom_id res chain seq x y z
N MET A 1 0.33 -4.70 14.17
CA MET A 1 1.27 -4.98 13.04
C MET A 1 0.48 -5.67 11.95
N VAL A 2 0.49 -5.15 10.72
CA VAL A 2 -0.19 -5.74 9.57
C VAL A 2 0.46 -7.08 9.24
N LYS A 3 -0.36 -8.14 9.15
CA LYS A 3 0.12 -9.52 8.90
C LYS A 3 0.15 -9.88 7.41
N GLU A 4 -0.73 -9.24 6.64
CA GLU A 4 -0.89 -9.51 5.21
C GLU A 4 0.38 -9.17 4.44
N LYS A 5 0.81 -10.06 3.56
CA LYS A 5 2.03 -9.91 2.75
C LYS A 5 1.79 -9.28 1.38
N LEU A 6 0.53 -9.29 0.92
CA LEU A 6 0.12 -8.78 -0.38
C LEU A 6 -0.93 -7.68 -0.19
N GLN A 7 -0.60 -6.46 -0.60
CA GLN A 7 -1.55 -5.37 -0.74
C GLN A 7 -1.91 -5.18 -2.21
N TYR A 8 -3.19 -5.09 -2.53
CA TYR A 8 -3.65 -4.61 -3.83
C TYR A 8 -3.92 -3.11 -3.78
N ILE A 9 -3.28 -2.37 -4.68
CA ILE A 9 -3.59 -0.95 -4.91
C ILE A 9 -4.54 -0.87 -6.09
N SER A 10 -5.75 -0.36 -5.86
CA SER A 10 -6.80 -0.32 -6.86
C SER A 10 -6.42 0.53 -8.07
N GLN A 11 -6.94 0.18 -9.22
CA GLN A 11 -6.73 0.87 -10.49
C GLN A 11 -8.01 0.84 -11.33
N GLY A 12 -8.24 1.93 -12.07
CA GLY A 12 -9.39 2.13 -12.97
C GLY A 12 -9.54 3.61 -13.27
N ASN A 13 -10.10 3.93 -14.43
CA ASN A 13 -10.31 5.31 -14.89
C ASN A 13 -11.70 5.83 -14.51
N THR A 14 -12.64 4.93 -14.22
CA THR A 14 -14.00 5.24 -13.76
C THR A 14 -14.29 4.56 -12.43
N LYS A 15 -15.34 5.01 -11.75
CA LYS A 15 -15.80 4.40 -10.50
C LYS A 15 -16.12 2.92 -10.69
N GLU A 16 -16.84 2.60 -11.76
CA GLU A 16 -17.26 1.24 -12.10
C GLU A 16 -16.06 0.32 -12.38
N GLU A 17 -15.05 0.81 -13.08
CA GLU A 17 -13.80 0.07 -13.29
C GLU A 17 -13.07 -0.19 -11.97
N GLN A 18 -12.97 0.81 -11.09
CA GLN A 18 -12.36 0.67 -9.77
C GLN A 18 -13.11 -0.38 -8.93
N GLU A 19 -14.42 -0.26 -8.82
CA GLU A 19 -15.27 -1.20 -8.07
C GLU A 19 -15.13 -2.64 -8.58
N LEU A 20 -15.17 -2.82 -9.91
CA LEU A 20 -15.01 -4.13 -10.53
C LEU A 20 -13.65 -4.74 -10.29
N ASN A 21 -12.59 -3.93 -10.37
CA ASN A 21 -11.22 -4.40 -10.18
C ASN A 21 -10.94 -4.74 -8.70
N ILE A 22 -11.51 -3.98 -7.75
CA ILE A 22 -11.47 -4.30 -6.32
C ILE A 22 -12.20 -5.61 -6.05
N TYR A 23 -13.42 -5.75 -6.56
CA TYR A 23 -14.20 -6.98 -6.43
C TYR A 23 -13.42 -8.21 -6.94
N ARG A 24 -12.87 -8.12 -8.17
CA ARG A 24 -12.09 -9.23 -8.77
C ARG A 24 -10.84 -9.59 -7.96
N ALA A 25 -10.18 -8.60 -7.39
CA ALA A 25 -9.02 -8.84 -6.54
C ALA A 25 -9.41 -9.55 -5.23
N LEU A 26 -10.50 -9.11 -4.59
CA LEU A 26 -11.05 -9.74 -3.39
C LEU A 26 -11.50 -11.18 -3.66
N ASP A 27 -12.24 -11.40 -4.74
CA ASP A 27 -12.71 -12.73 -5.17
C ASP A 27 -11.54 -13.68 -5.48
N ALA A 28 -10.42 -13.15 -5.99
CA ALA A 28 -9.18 -13.90 -6.20
C ALA A 28 -8.39 -14.19 -4.90
N GLY A 29 -8.80 -13.64 -3.75
CA GLY A 29 -8.22 -13.94 -2.44
C GLY A 29 -7.39 -12.84 -1.80
N VAL A 30 -7.36 -11.61 -2.36
CA VAL A 30 -6.74 -10.46 -1.71
C VAL A 30 -7.39 -10.19 -0.36
N LYS A 31 -6.58 -9.96 0.68
CA LYS A 31 -7.04 -9.64 2.04
C LYS A 31 -6.63 -8.24 2.50
N TRP A 32 -6.09 -7.44 1.61
CA TRP A 32 -5.69 -6.07 1.91
C TRP A 32 -5.76 -5.20 0.66
N VAL A 33 -6.68 -4.25 0.64
CA VAL A 33 -6.94 -3.33 -0.48
C VAL A 33 -6.58 -1.91 -0.08
N GLN A 34 -5.87 -1.20 -0.95
CA GLN A 34 -5.70 0.25 -0.89
C GLN A 34 -6.53 0.87 -2.01
N VAL A 35 -7.58 1.62 -1.66
CA VAL A 35 -8.43 2.34 -2.62
C VAL A 35 -7.71 3.60 -3.06
N ARG A 36 -7.30 3.64 -4.33
CA ARG A 36 -6.54 4.74 -4.90
C ARG A 36 -7.07 5.13 -6.27
N TRP A 37 -7.72 6.29 -6.32
CA TRP A 37 -8.20 6.89 -7.55
C TRP A 37 -7.82 8.37 -7.58
N LYS A 38 -6.66 8.69 -8.16
CA LYS A 38 -6.18 10.08 -8.27
C LYS A 38 -7.05 10.87 -9.22
N ASN A 39 -7.25 12.15 -8.89
CA ASN A 39 -8.05 13.10 -9.68
C ASN A 39 -9.53 12.71 -9.83
N ALA A 40 -10.04 11.82 -8.97
CA ALA A 40 -11.45 11.47 -8.94
C ALA A 40 -12.32 12.66 -8.52
N PRO A 41 -13.53 12.82 -9.08
CA PRO A 41 -14.52 13.74 -8.52
C PRO A 41 -14.84 13.35 -7.07
N GLY A 42 -14.88 14.34 -6.16
CA GLY A 42 -14.98 14.05 -4.71
C GLY A 42 -16.19 13.17 -4.33
N LYS A 43 -17.34 13.39 -4.97
CA LYS A 43 -18.54 12.58 -4.75
C LYS A 43 -18.32 11.12 -5.18
N GLU A 44 -17.76 10.90 -6.36
CA GLU A 44 -17.51 9.55 -6.88
C GLU A 44 -16.45 8.81 -6.07
N LEU A 45 -15.43 9.54 -5.59
CA LEU A 45 -14.42 8.96 -4.70
C LEU A 45 -15.03 8.52 -3.38
N PHE A 46 -15.92 9.32 -2.79
CA PHE A 46 -16.64 8.95 -1.57
C PHE A 46 -17.45 7.67 -1.78
N GLU A 47 -18.29 7.62 -2.82
CA GLU A 47 -19.11 6.47 -3.16
C GLU A 47 -18.26 5.20 -3.40
N LEU A 48 -17.10 5.36 -4.08
CA LEU A 48 -16.14 4.26 -4.28
C LEU A 48 -15.59 3.76 -2.94
N CYS A 49 -15.15 4.66 -2.06
CA CYS A 49 -14.57 4.29 -0.77
C CYS A 49 -15.60 3.59 0.12
N GLU A 50 -16.83 4.10 0.20
CA GLU A 50 -17.93 3.46 0.93
C GLU A 50 -18.22 2.05 0.40
N LYS A 51 -18.37 1.90 -0.91
CA LYS A 51 -18.58 0.61 -1.57
C LYS A 51 -17.44 -0.35 -1.34
N SER A 52 -16.20 0.14 -1.45
CA SER A 52 -15.00 -0.69 -1.25
C SER A 52 -14.88 -1.17 0.20
N LYS A 53 -15.22 -0.32 1.18
CA LYS A 53 -15.23 -0.73 2.60
C LYS A 53 -16.24 -1.85 2.83
N LEU A 54 -17.46 -1.75 2.26
CA LEU A 54 -18.46 -2.80 2.35
C LEU A 54 -17.94 -4.11 1.74
N GLN A 55 -17.41 -4.07 0.52
CA GLN A 55 -16.82 -5.24 -0.14
C GLN A 55 -15.69 -5.86 0.69
N CYS A 56 -14.75 -5.05 1.18
CA CYS A 56 -13.67 -5.56 2.02
C CYS A 56 -14.20 -6.25 3.29
N THR A 57 -15.22 -5.69 3.92
CA THR A 57 -15.87 -6.28 5.10
C THR A 57 -16.49 -7.64 4.78
N GLU A 58 -17.21 -7.77 3.66
CA GLU A 58 -17.81 -9.03 3.19
C GLU A 58 -16.75 -10.13 2.95
N TYR A 59 -15.60 -9.74 2.42
CA TYR A 59 -14.48 -10.68 2.16
C TYR A 59 -13.51 -10.85 3.34
N GLY A 60 -13.75 -10.19 4.47
CA GLY A 60 -12.84 -10.20 5.62
C GLY A 60 -11.46 -9.64 5.26
N ALA A 61 -11.42 -8.57 4.48
CA ALA A 61 -10.21 -7.90 4.01
C ALA A 61 -10.05 -6.51 4.62
N ILE A 62 -8.81 -6.04 4.74
CA ILE A 62 -8.46 -4.70 5.21
C ILE A 62 -8.70 -3.70 4.09
N CYS A 63 -9.39 -2.59 4.40
CA CYS A 63 -9.65 -1.47 3.51
C CYS A 63 -8.85 -0.23 3.93
N ILE A 64 -7.90 0.20 3.10
CA ILE A 64 -7.10 1.41 3.30
C ILE A 64 -7.50 2.46 2.27
N ILE A 65 -7.69 3.69 2.69
CA ILE A 65 -7.93 4.82 1.78
C ILE A 65 -6.60 5.53 1.51
N ASN A 66 -6.33 5.84 0.25
CA ASN A 66 -5.11 6.54 -0.13
C ASN A 66 -5.29 8.06 -0.02
N ASP A 67 -4.34 8.77 0.59
CA ASP A 67 -4.18 10.24 0.73
C ASP A 67 -5.25 10.95 1.61
N HIS A 68 -6.48 10.48 1.69
CA HIS A 68 -7.63 11.21 2.23
C HIS A 68 -8.01 10.77 3.66
N ILE A 69 -7.40 11.41 4.69
CA ILE A 69 -7.61 11.06 6.12
C ILE A 69 -9.10 11.18 6.52
N HIS A 70 -9.73 12.32 6.23
CA HIS A 70 -11.14 12.54 6.59
C HIS A 70 -12.11 11.62 5.85
N LEU A 71 -11.76 11.22 4.63
CA LEU A 71 -12.57 10.25 3.90
C LEU A 71 -12.45 8.86 4.53
N ALA A 72 -11.26 8.47 4.98
CA ALA A 72 -11.06 7.23 5.72
C ALA A 72 -11.86 7.20 7.03
N GLU A 73 -11.93 8.33 7.74
CA GLU A 73 -12.78 8.50 8.93
C GLU A 73 -14.27 8.35 8.57
N LEU A 74 -14.76 9.08 7.57
CA LEU A 74 -16.17 9.09 7.18
C LEU A 74 -16.72 7.73 6.78
N VAL A 75 -15.92 6.90 6.09
CA VAL A 75 -16.35 5.56 5.65
C VAL A 75 -15.97 4.47 6.65
N ASP A 76 -15.44 4.84 7.80
CA ASP A 76 -14.91 3.92 8.82
C ASP A 76 -13.94 2.89 8.26
N ALA A 77 -13.04 3.33 7.35
CA ALA A 77 -12.01 2.48 6.78
C ALA A 77 -11.10 1.89 7.87
N ASP A 78 -10.38 0.81 7.55
CA ASP A 78 -9.44 0.20 8.49
C ASP A 78 -8.17 1.04 8.65
N GLY A 79 -7.96 2.04 7.79
CA GLY A 79 -6.89 2.99 7.89
C GLY A 79 -6.66 3.84 6.64
N VAL A 80 -5.51 4.50 6.61
CA VAL A 80 -5.09 5.42 5.55
C VAL A 80 -3.65 5.16 5.14
N HIS A 81 -3.31 5.42 3.87
CA HIS A 81 -1.93 5.47 3.38
C HIS A 81 -1.61 6.85 2.86
N LEU A 82 -0.54 7.47 3.37
CA LEU A 82 -0.14 8.83 3.06
C LEU A 82 1.15 8.87 2.25
N GLY A 83 1.15 9.63 1.17
CA GLY A 83 2.35 10.03 0.46
C GLY A 83 3.18 11.03 1.27
N LEU A 84 4.30 11.47 0.69
CA LEU A 84 5.20 12.42 1.36
C LEU A 84 4.59 13.83 1.47
N ASP A 85 3.66 14.17 0.57
CA ASP A 85 3.03 15.48 0.46
C ASP A 85 1.55 15.50 0.91
N ASP A 86 0.99 14.38 1.41
CA ASP A 86 -0.46 14.19 1.59
C ASP A 86 -0.97 14.40 3.04
N GLY A 87 -0.18 15.01 3.91
CA GLY A 87 -0.47 15.20 5.33
C GLY A 87 0.47 14.40 6.22
N THR A 88 0.35 14.59 7.53
CA THR A 88 1.25 13.96 8.50
C THR A 88 0.65 12.69 9.11
N ILE A 89 1.51 11.74 9.44
CA ILE A 89 1.11 10.53 10.18
C ILE A 89 0.52 10.90 11.55
N THR A 90 1.07 11.94 12.19
CA THR A 90 0.58 12.45 13.47
C THR A 90 -0.86 12.96 13.38
N GLU A 91 -1.18 13.75 12.34
CA GLU A 91 -2.54 14.22 12.08
C GLU A 91 -3.50 13.05 11.82
N ALA A 92 -3.10 12.11 10.96
CA ALA A 92 -3.91 10.93 10.71
C ALA A 92 -4.17 10.13 12.00
N ARG A 93 -3.18 10.00 12.87
CA ARG A 93 -3.33 9.30 14.16
C ARG A 93 -4.27 10.05 15.11
N GLN A 94 -4.23 11.37 15.13
CA GLN A 94 -5.15 12.18 15.94
C GLN A 94 -6.60 12.06 15.49
N ILE A 95 -6.84 12.04 14.18
CA ILE A 95 -8.19 11.96 13.61
C ILE A 95 -8.74 10.53 13.68
N LEU A 96 -7.97 9.55 13.25
CA LEU A 96 -8.44 8.17 13.11
C LEU A 96 -8.33 7.35 14.40
N GLY A 97 -7.52 7.78 15.35
CA GLY A 97 -7.32 7.07 16.62
C GLY A 97 -6.25 5.97 16.57
N PRO A 98 -5.98 5.32 17.72
CA PRO A 98 -4.84 4.40 17.86
C PRO A 98 -5.03 3.04 17.19
N GLU A 99 -6.27 2.64 16.92
CA GLU A 99 -6.58 1.30 16.40
C GLU A 99 -6.54 1.22 14.85
N LYS A 100 -6.59 2.38 14.17
CA LYS A 100 -6.56 2.42 12.70
C LYS A 100 -5.14 2.29 12.16
N ILE A 101 -5.01 1.64 11.01
CA ILE A 101 -3.73 1.40 10.33
C ILE A 101 -3.31 2.65 9.58
N ILE A 102 -2.12 3.18 9.86
CA ILE A 102 -1.57 4.31 9.14
C ILE A 102 -0.27 3.90 8.43
N GLY A 103 -0.32 3.88 7.11
CA GLY A 103 0.83 3.64 6.27
C GLY A 103 1.44 4.92 5.73
N GLY A 104 2.72 4.89 5.44
CA GLY A 104 3.42 6.01 4.82
C GLY A 104 4.31 5.59 3.65
N THR A 105 4.37 6.43 2.63
CA THR A 105 5.32 6.27 1.52
C THR A 105 6.73 6.67 1.97
N ALA A 106 7.75 5.95 1.48
CA ALA A 106 9.15 6.32 1.54
C ALA A 106 9.85 6.01 0.21
N ASN A 107 10.83 6.84 -0.16
CA ASN A 107 11.63 6.67 -1.37
C ASN A 107 13.14 6.66 -1.07
N THR A 108 13.55 7.16 0.09
CA THR A 108 14.93 7.26 0.56
C THR A 108 15.07 6.68 1.97
N LEU A 109 16.32 6.54 2.45
CA LEU A 109 16.58 6.15 3.83
C LEU A 109 16.05 7.20 4.81
N GLU A 110 16.18 8.47 4.48
CA GLU A 110 15.69 9.60 5.27
C GLU A 110 14.17 9.53 5.43
N ASP A 111 13.44 9.27 4.34
CA ASP A 111 11.99 9.10 4.40
C ASP A 111 11.60 7.92 5.31
N VAL A 112 12.32 6.79 5.21
CA VAL A 112 12.05 5.63 6.08
C VAL A 112 12.26 5.98 7.54
N LEU A 113 13.34 6.67 7.88
CA LEU A 113 13.64 7.10 9.25
C LEU A 113 12.56 8.07 9.76
N GLN A 114 12.14 9.01 8.93
CA GLN A 114 11.03 9.91 9.25
C GLN A 114 9.75 9.13 9.56
N ARG A 115 9.37 8.16 8.72
CA ARG A 115 8.18 7.32 8.93
C ARG A 115 8.27 6.48 10.21
N ILE A 116 9.49 6.05 10.59
CA ILE A 116 9.73 5.36 11.87
C ILE A 116 9.49 6.31 13.04
N ASP A 117 10.05 7.52 12.99
CA ASP A 117 9.89 8.54 14.04
C ASP A 117 8.43 8.98 14.18
N GLU A 118 7.69 9.08 13.08
CA GLU A 118 6.25 9.37 13.04
C GLU A 118 5.39 8.18 13.52
N SER A 119 5.96 7.01 13.80
CA SER A 119 5.26 5.81 14.24
C SER A 119 4.24 5.27 13.24
N CYS A 120 4.60 5.20 11.95
CA CYS A 120 3.83 4.49 10.93
C CYS A 120 3.65 3.01 11.29
N ASP A 121 2.50 2.44 10.97
CA ASP A 121 2.24 1.00 11.14
C ASP A 121 2.90 0.16 10.05
N TYR A 122 3.06 0.71 8.85
CA TYR A 122 3.79 0.11 7.73
C TYR A 122 4.33 1.17 6.77
N ILE A 123 5.33 0.81 6.00
CA ILE A 123 5.98 1.68 5.01
C ILE A 123 5.88 1.08 3.63
N GLY A 124 5.35 1.84 2.67
CA GLY A 124 5.41 1.56 1.23
C GLY A 124 6.70 2.14 0.66
N LEU A 125 7.73 1.30 0.47
CA LEU A 125 9.05 1.71 -0.02
C LEU A 125 9.15 1.50 -1.53
N GLY A 126 9.58 2.50 -2.27
CA GLY A 126 9.76 2.37 -3.71
C GLY A 126 10.06 3.66 -4.45
N PRO A 127 10.06 3.62 -5.78
CA PRO A 127 9.63 2.51 -6.64
C PRO A 127 10.75 1.46 -6.87
N LEU A 128 10.36 0.17 -6.97
CA LEU A 128 11.31 -0.88 -7.38
C LEU A 128 11.74 -0.70 -8.84
N ARG A 129 10.78 -0.32 -9.70
CA ARG A 129 11.01 -0.03 -11.13
C ARG A 129 10.19 1.18 -11.55
N TYR A 130 10.52 1.71 -12.72
CA TYR A 130 9.66 2.70 -13.37
C TYR A 130 8.21 2.18 -13.46
N THR A 131 7.26 3.05 -13.14
CA THR A 131 5.84 2.76 -13.24
C THR A 131 5.08 3.99 -13.72
N PRO A 132 4.19 3.89 -14.71
CA PRO A 132 3.40 5.02 -15.19
C PRO A 132 2.28 5.42 -14.22
N THR A 133 2.07 4.66 -13.15
CA THR A 133 0.96 4.88 -12.20
C THR A 133 1.20 6.04 -11.23
N LYS A 134 2.39 6.64 -11.21
CA LYS A 134 2.76 7.77 -10.35
C LYS A 134 3.26 8.93 -11.21
N GLU A 135 2.61 10.10 -11.12
CA GLU A 135 2.92 11.27 -11.95
C GLU A 135 4.28 11.90 -11.60
N LYS A 136 4.64 11.94 -10.31
CA LYS A 136 5.96 12.37 -9.85
C LYS A 136 6.80 11.14 -9.53
N LEU A 137 7.77 10.85 -10.37
CA LEU A 137 8.67 9.72 -10.18
C LEU A 137 9.81 10.10 -9.25
N SER A 138 9.87 9.43 -8.11
CA SER A 138 11.09 9.35 -7.31
C SER A 138 12.14 8.51 -8.03
N PRO A 139 13.44 8.69 -7.77
CA PRO A 139 14.46 7.80 -8.33
C PRO A 139 14.13 6.33 -8.09
N VAL A 140 14.33 5.51 -9.11
CA VAL A 140 14.12 4.07 -9.02
C VAL A 140 15.15 3.46 -8.08
N LEU A 141 14.71 2.76 -7.04
CA LEU A 141 15.60 2.10 -6.09
C LEU A 141 16.28 0.86 -6.66
N GLY A 142 15.55 0.08 -7.45
CA GLY A 142 16.04 -1.24 -7.88
C GLY A 142 16.32 -2.17 -6.70
N PHE A 143 16.75 -3.39 -6.95
CA PHE A 143 17.09 -4.33 -5.88
C PHE A 143 18.30 -3.89 -5.06
N GLU A 144 19.30 -3.27 -5.71
CA GLU A 144 20.50 -2.77 -5.04
C GLU A 144 20.18 -1.67 -4.03
N GLY A 145 19.28 -0.73 -4.40
CA GLY A 145 18.82 0.32 -3.51
C GLY A 145 18.08 -0.25 -2.29
N TYR A 146 17.20 -1.24 -2.49
CA TYR A 146 16.56 -1.94 -1.38
C TYR A 146 17.56 -2.63 -0.46
N GLN A 147 18.52 -3.37 -1.02
CA GLN A 147 19.55 -4.05 -0.23
C GLN A 147 20.39 -3.07 0.60
N GLN A 148 20.80 -1.96 -0.01
CA GLN A 148 21.59 -0.94 0.68
C GLN A 148 20.79 -0.32 1.82
N LEU A 149 19.55 0.06 1.56
CA LEU A 149 18.65 0.69 2.53
C LEU A 149 18.38 -0.22 3.74
N ILE A 150 18.05 -1.49 3.49
CA ILE A 150 17.82 -2.47 4.57
C ILE A 150 19.08 -2.67 5.41
N ARG A 151 20.27 -2.84 4.79
CA ARG A 151 21.56 -2.93 5.53
C ARG A 151 21.81 -1.71 6.41
N ASP A 152 21.48 -0.51 5.92
CA ASP A 152 21.69 0.72 6.67
C ASP A 152 20.69 0.89 7.82
N LEU A 153 19.48 0.37 7.67
CA LEU A 153 18.51 0.28 8.76
C LEU A 153 18.93 -0.74 9.83
N GLU A 154 19.42 -1.92 9.43
CA GLU A 154 19.88 -2.98 10.35
C GLU A 154 21.04 -2.54 11.27
N LYS A 155 21.87 -1.62 10.80
CA LYS A 155 22.94 -1.02 11.63
C LYS A 155 22.40 -0.08 12.72
N ARG A 156 21.14 0.27 12.69
CA ARG A 156 20.50 1.21 13.61
C ARG A 156 19.68 0.44 14.64
N SER A 157 19.77 0.86 15.89
CA SER A 157 19.01 0.27 17.00
C SER A 157 17.57 0.85 17.03
N VAL A 158 16.84 0.77 15.90
CA VAL A 158 15.47 1.27 15.78
C VAL A 158 14.52 0.12 15.46
N LYS A 159 13.29 0.21 15.96
CA LYS A 159 12.24 -0.76 15.61
C LYS A 159 11.70 -0.42 14.22
N ILE A 160 11.99 -1.25 13.24
CA ILE A 160 11.56 -1.06 11.86
C ILE A 160 10.12 -1.61 11.71
N PRO A 161 9.16 -0.80 11.24
CA PRO A 161 7.82 -1.29 10.88
C PRO A 161 7.90 -2.21 9.65
N ALA A 162 6.80 -2.88 9.33
CA ALA A 162 6.73 -3.71 8.14
C ALA A 162 6.95 -2.86 6.87
N ILE A 163 7.96 -3.23 6.06
CA ILE A 163 8.26 -2.56 4.79
C ILE A 163 7.69 -3.38 3.64
N TYR A 164 6.91 -2.71 2.78
CA TYR A 164 6.33 -3.29 1.56
C TYR A 164 6.97 -2.67 0.33
N ALA A 165 7.47 -3.51 -0.55
CA ALA A 165 7.98 -3.05 -1.84
C ALA A 165 6.83 -2.61 -2.74
N ILE A 166 6.98 -1.44 -3.38
CA ILE A 166 5.99 -0.84 -4.26
C ILE A 166 6.62 -0.33 -5.56
N GLY A 167 5.81 -0.15 -6.59
CA GLY A 167 6.21 0.46 -7.86
C GLY A 167 6.87 -0.53 -8.82
N GLY A 168 6.08 -1.07 -9.75
CA GLY A 168 6.55 -2.01 -10.77
C GLY A 168 6.96 -3.38 -10.23
N VAL A 169 6.48 -3.76 -9.05
CA VAL A 169 6.74 -5.08 -8.46
C VAL A 169 6.00 -6.17 -9.25
N ARG A 170 6.69 -7.29 -9.48
CA ARG A 170 6.19 -8.46 -10.19
C ARG A 170 6.29 -9.70 -9.32
N LEU A 171 5.59 -10.76 -9.73
CA LEU A 171 5.58 -12.04 -9.00
C LEU A 171 7.00 -12.63 -8.83
N GLU A 172 7.79 -12.58 -9.89
CA GLU A 172 9.18 -13.08 -9.89
C GLU A 172 10.12 -12.33 -8.93
N ASP A 173 9.73 -11.16 -8.45
CA ASP A 173 10.54 -10.35 -7.53
C ASP A 173 10.42 -10.78 -6.08
N VAL A 174 9.32 -11.45 -5.72
CA VAL A 174 8.93 -11.71 -4.34
C VAL A 174 10.01 -12.46 -3.57
N GLU A 175 10.56 -13.50 -4.15
CA GLU A 175 11.59 -14.32 -3.48
C GLU A 175 12.85 -13.50 -3.15
N LEU A 176 13.29 -12.66 -4.09
CA LEU A 176 14.46 -11.80 -3.87
C LEU A 176 14.18 -10.69 -2.85
N LEU A 177 13.01 -10.07 -2.92
CA LEU A 177 12.59 -9.06 -1.95
C LEU A 177 12.52 -9.61 -0.52
N GLN A 178 12.01 -10.84 -0.35
CA GLN A 178 12.01 -11.52 0.95
C GLN A 178 13.43 -11.77 1.47
N LYS A 179 14.35 -12.24 0.58
CA LYS A 179 15.77 -12.43 0.95
C LYS A 179 16.46 -11.14 1.35
N ILE A 180 16.04 -10.00 0.80
CA ILE A 180 16.52 -8.67 1.19
C ILE A 180 16.00 -8.24 2.58
N GLY A 181 14.91 -8.84 3.07
CA GLY A 181 14.28 -8.47 4.34
C GLY A 181 12.99 -7.65 4.18
N ILE A 182 12.45 -7.55 2.97
CA ILE A 182 11.17 -6.89 2.71
C ILE A 182 10.02 -7.78 3.21
N HIS A 183 9.09 -7.17 3.96
CA HIS A 183 7.99 -7.89 4.61
C HIS A 183 6.95 -8.41 3.62
N GLY A 184 6.61 -7.61 2.62
CA GLY A 184 5.57 -7.92 1.65
C GLY A 184 5.62 -7.00 0.43
N VAL A 185 4.61 -7.08 -0.41
CA VAL A 185 4.54 -6.27 -1.64
C VAL A 185 3.19 -5.58 -1.80
N ALA A 186 3.21 -4.39 -2.42
CA ALA A 186 2.03 -3.67 -2.85
C ALA A 186 1.99 -3.63 -4.39
N VAL A 187 0.95 -4.24 -4.96
CA VAL A 187 0.83 -4.51 -6.40
C VAL A 187 -0.46 -3.91 -6.94
N SER A 188 -0.39 -3.32 -8.13
CA SER A 188 -1.56 -2.76 -8.82
C SER A 188 -1.79 -3.45 -10.16
N GLY A 189 -1.11 -3.04 -11.22
CA GLY A 189 -1.38 -3.43 -12.59
C GLY A 189 -1.37 -4.94 -12.87
N GLN A 190 -0.51 -5.73 -12.23
CA GLN A 190 -0.49 -7.17 -12.43
C GLN A 190 -1.77 -7.84 -11.94
N ILE A 191 -2.28 -7.43 -10.77
CA ILE A 191 -3.53 -7.97 -10.22
C ILE A 191 -4.72 -7.48 -11.03
N THR A 192 -4.75 -6.19 -11.38
CA THR A 192 -5.81 -5.62 -12.23
C THR A 192 -5.90 -6.33 -13.58
N GLY A 193 -4.76 -6.57 -14.24
CA GLY A 193 -4.71 -7.24 -15.54
C GLY A 193 -4.95 -8.75 -15.50
N ARG A 194 -4.59 -9.41 -14.40
CA ARG A 194 -4.72 -10.87 -14.21
C ARG A 194 -5.02 -11.20 -12.75
N PRO A 195 -6.27 -11.08 -12.26
CA PRO A 195 -6.60 -11.35 -10.86
C PRO A 195 -6.17 -12.74 -10.36
N SER A 196 -6.17 -13.75 -11.23
CA SER A 196 -5.72 -15.13 -10.87
C SER A 196 -4.28 -15.19 -10.36
N VAL A 197 -3.42 -14.19 -10.64
CA VAL A 197 -2.05 -14.10 -10.12
C VAL A 197 -1.99 -13.95 -8.59
N VAL A 198 -3.07 -13.50 -7.95
CA VAL A 198 -3.16 -13.34 -6.49
C VAL A 198 -2.77 -14.62 -5.76
N ASN A 199 -3.28 -15.77 -6.20
CA ASN A 199 -2.94 -17.05 -5.58
C ASN A 199 -1.45 -17.42 -5.74
N GLU A 200 -0.81 -17.00 -6.83
CA GLU A 200 0.62 -17.20 -7.06
C GLU A 200 1.44 -16.31 -6.11
N PHE A 201 1.03 -15.03 -5.95
CA PHE A 201 1.64 -14.13 -4.95
C PHE A 201 1.51 -14.69 -3.53
N ILE A 202 0.31 -15.10 -3.12
CA ILE A 202 0.08 -15.64 -1.76
C ILE A 202 0.98 -16.86 -1.50
N LYS A 203 1.10 -17.76 -2.48
CA LYS A 203 1.94 -18.95 -2.36
C LYS A 203 3.45 -18.65 -2.36
N SER A 204 3.88 -17.53 -2.94
CA SER A 204 5.30 -17.15 -2.98
C SER A 204 5.81 -16.61 -1.63
N PHE A 205 4.92 -16.19 -0.72
CA PHE A 205 5.27 -15.84 0.64
C PHE A 205 5.30 -17.08 1.53
N LYS A 206 6.44 -17.72 1.57
CA LYS A 206 6.69 -18.89 2.42
C LYS A 206 7.21 -18.50 3.79
#